data_67b3589f68a78cb415409f9519f8c967
#
_entry.id   67b3589f68a78cb415409f9519f8c967
#
_cell.length_a   1.000
_cell.length_b   1.000
_cell.length_c   1.000
_cell.angle_alpha   90.00
_cell.angle_beta   90.00
_cell.angle_gamma   90.00
#
_symmetry.space_group_name_H-M   'P 1'
#
loop_
_entity.id
_entity.type
_entity.pdbx_description
1 polymer ?
#
loop_
_entity_poly.entity_id
_entity_poly.type
_entity_poly.pdbx_seq_one_letter_code
_entity_poly.pdbx_strand_id
1 'polypeptide(L)'
;MSLITPLYDSLWNEYLVWSLLVALFTFGWLYHHSFFYRSEDGENPNIDNLEVGVFPAENDNLKLELAWTIVPFILIVYLTYISWAPLDNVWSSPNDGYFGNECDYDSVEYQTDGSNLYFDDTDGLKGAYHANCYHIIEITAKQWVWSFDCGTLEAELCESGFTEADGRAVPHLSLQAGNAYLAYMTSEDVTHAPWFVSLGVKEDVLPGQTTTVWILAEDVEDFLL
;
A
#
# COMPACT_ATOMS: atom_id res chain seq x y z
N MET A 1 11.63 -7.74 -4.34
CA MET A 1 11.58 -7.04 -3.05
C MET A 1 10.84 -5.74 -3.28
N SER A 2 9.99 -5.25 -2.42
CA SER A 2 9.25 -4.00 -2.66
C SER A 2 10.19 -2.80 -2.53
N LEU A 3 10.10 -1.81 -3.42
CA LEU A 3 10.90 -0.58 -3.35
C LEU A 3 10.55 0.30 -2.14
N ILE A 4 9.46 0.01 -1.44
CA ILE A 4 9.05 0.64 -0.18
C ILE A 4 9.14 -0.32 1.00
N THR A 5 10.09 -1.26 0.94
CA THR A 5 10.26 -2.35 1.91
C THR A 5 10.29 -1.87 3.37
N PRO A 6 11.06 -0.83 3.77
CA PRO A 6 11.09 -0.40 5.16
C PRO A 6 9.74 0.04 5.72
N LEU A 7 9.00 0.87 5.00
CA LEU A 7 7.64 1.30 5.40
C LEU A 7 6.67 0.13 5.47
N TYR A 8 6.66 -0.70 4.42
CA TYR A 8 5.80 -1.87 4.34
C TYR A 8 6.09 -2.86 5.46
N ASP A 9 7.35 -3.23 5.67
CA ASP A 9 7.75 -4.22 6.66
C ASP A 9 7.42 -3.75 8.08
N SER A 10 7.61 -2.47 8.37
CA SER A 10 7.29 -1.90 9.67
C SER A 10 5.79 -1.96 9.98
N LEU A 11 4.95 -1.70 8.99
CA LEU A 11 3.49 -1.83 9.10
C LEU A 11 3.04 -3.30 9.11
N TRP A 12 3.59 -4.13 8.21
CA TRP A 12 3.25 -5.54 8.10
C TRP A 12 3.43 -6.29 9.41
N ASN A 13 4.57 -6.10 10.07
CA ASN A 13 4.86 -6.74 11.35
C ASN A 13 3.85 -6.35 12.43
N GLU A 14 3.47 -5.08 12.49
CA GLU A 14 2.47 -4.58 13.43
C GLU A 14 1.08 -5.20 13.16
N TYR A 15 0.64 -5.14 11.92
CA TYR A 15 -0.65 -5.73 11.50
C TYR A 15 -0.68 -7.25 11.71
N LEU A 16 0.44 -7.95 11.47
CA LEU A 16 0.54 -9.38 11.67
C LEU A 16 0.36 -9.75 13.15
N VAL A 17 1.02 -9.04 14.07
CA VAL A 17 0.89 -9.27 15.50
C VAL A 17 -0.56 -9.11 15.95
N TRP A 18 -1.20 -8.01 15.59
CA TRP A 18 -2.60 -7.77 15.96
C TRP A 18 -3.56 -8.76 15.32
N SER A 19 -3.33 -9.13 14.05
CA SER A 19 -4.13 -10.13 13.35
C SER A 19 -4.03 -11.50 14.04
N LEU A 20 -2.84 -11.91 14.46
CA LEU A 20 -2.66 -13.16 15.20
C LEU A 20 -3.34 -13.14 16.56
N LEU A 21 -3.28 -12.03 17.30
CA LEU A 21 -3.98 -11.90 18.58
C LEU A 21 -5.49 -12.01 18.41
N VAL A 22 -6.06 -11.29 17.43
CA VAL A 22 -7.50 -11.36 17.11
C VAL A 22 -7.89 -12.75 16.65
N ALA A 23 -7.09 -13.38 15.79
CA ALA A 23 -7.33 -14.74 15.29
C ALA A 23 -7.32 -15.76 16.43
N LEU A 24 -6.32 -15.72 17.30
CA LEU A 24 -6.23 -16.63 18.46
C LEU A 24 -7.44 -16.48 19.40
N PHE A 25 -7.84 -15.25 19.67
CA PHE A 25 -9.04 -15.00 20.49
C PHE A 25 -10.30 -15.54 19.81
N THR A 26 -10.52 -15.19 18.55
CA THR A 26 -11.73 -15.53 17.80
C THR A 26 -11.85 -17.03 17.57
N PHE A 27 -10.79 -17.65 17.05
CA PHE A 27 -10.79 -19.09 16.81
C PHE A 27 -10.77 -19.91 18.10
N GLY A 28 -10.03 -19.45 19.12
CA GLY A 28 -10.03 -20.08 20.44
C GLY A 28 -11.43 -20.09 21.06
N TRP A 29 -12.14 -18.98 20.98
CA TRP A 29 -13.53 -18.89 21.44
C TRP A 29 -14.46 -19.78 20.63
N LEU A 30 -14.35 -19.75 19.30
CA LEU A 30 -15.16 -20.58 18.40
C LEU A 30 -14.94 -22.07 18.66
N TYR A 31 -13.69 -22.53 18.76
CA TYR A 31 -13.37 -23.93 19.06
C TYR A 31 -13.86 -24.34 20.45
N HIS A 32 -13.67 -23.48 21.46
CA HIS A 32 -14.18 -23.74 22.79
C HIS A 32 -15.70 -24.02 22.76
N HIS A 33 -16.46 -23.15 22.11
CA HIS A 33 -17.91 -23.35 22.00
C HIS A 33 -18.28 -24.59 21.19
N SER A 34 -17.59 -24.87 20.10
CA SER A 34 -17.84 -26.02 19.23
C SER A 34 -17.58 -27.35 19.94
N PHE A 35 -16.58 -27.40 20.83
CA PHE A 35 -16.26 -28.63 21.55
C PHE A 35 -17.08 -28.82 22.83
N PHE A 36 -17.28 -27.77 23.62
CA PHE A 36 -17.91 -27.88 24.94
C PHE A 36 -19.41 -27.78 24.90
N TYR A 37 -20.02 -27.22 23.86
CA TYR A 37 -21.48 -27.06 23.74
C TYR A 37 -22.06 -27.85 22.58
N ARG A 38 -21.38 -28.85 22.06
CA ARG A 38 -21.96 -29.77 21.06
C ARG A 38 -22.85 -30.81 21.71
N SER A 39 -23.95 -31.16 21.04
CA SER A 39 -24.79 -32.33 21.41
C SER A 39 -24.08 -33.62 20.99
N GLU A 40 -23.98 -34.59 21.91
CA GLU A 40 -23.27 -35.86 21.63
C GLU A 40 -24.04 -36.78 20.68
N ASP A 41 -25.39 -36.76 20.70
CA ASP A 41 -26.24 -37.67 19.94
C ASP A 41 -27.20 -36.98 18.96
N GLY A 42 -26.98 -35.71 18.65
CA GLY A 42 -27.90 -34.89 17.83
C GLY A 42 -29.24 -34.59 18.56
N GLU A 43 -29.41 -35.10 19.73
CA GLU A 43 -30.52 -34.74 20.63
C GLU A 43 -30.05 -33.60 21.56
N ASN A 44 -30.76 -32.50 21.54
CA ASN A 44 -30.55 -31.47 22.53
C ASN A 44 -31.39 -31.83 23.77
N PRO A 45 -30.75 -32.25 24.87
CA PRO A 45 -31.49 -32.69 26.05
C PRO A 45 -32.40 -31.60 26.70
N ASN A 46 -32.20 -30.37 26.27
CA ASN A 46 -33.01 -29.25 26.75
C ASN A 46 -34.17 -28.87 25.80
N ILE A 47 -34.27 -29.49 24.60
CA ILE A 47 -35.37 -29.17 23.67
C ILE A 47 -36.73 -29.51 24.29
N ASP A 48 -36.81 -30.65 24.99
CA ASP A 48 -38.06 -31.07 25.65
C ASP A 48 -38.47 -30.19 26.85
N ASN A 49 -37.52 -29.39 27.36
CA ASN A 49 -37.74 -28.45 28.46
C ASN A 49 -37.92 -27.00 27.98
N LEU A 50 -37.89 -26.75 26.67
CA LEU A 50 -38.17 -25.43 26.14
C LEU A 50 -39.65 -25.20 26.00
N GLU A 51 -40.20 -24.32 26.84
CA GLU A 51 -41.56 -23.83 26.68
C GLU A 51 -41.61 -22.80 25.53
N VAL A 52 -42.49 -23.03 24.58
CA VAL A 52 -42.69 -22.12 23.45
C VAL A 52 -43.12 -20.74 23.95
N GLY A 53 -42.36 -19.72 23.58
CA GLY A 53 -42.62 -18.31 23.96
C GLY A 53 -41.96 -17.88 25.27
N VAL A 54 -41.22 -18.75 25.94
CA VAL A 54 -40.39 -18.37 27.08
C VAL A 54 -39.01 -17.99 26.59
N PHE A 55 -38.61 -16.72 26.74
CA PHE A 55 -37.30 -16.20 26.39
C PHE A 55 -36.41 -16.19 27.64
N PRO A 56 -35.06 -16.27 27.48
CA PRO A 56 -34.14 -16.10 28.60
C PRO A 56 -34.40 -14.79 29.34
N ALA A 57 -34.32 -14.85 30.67
CA ALA A 57 -34.52 -13.67 31.51
C ALA A 57 -33.44 -12.59 31.29
N GLU A 58 -32.25 -13.05 30.89
CA GLU A 58 -31.12 -12.19 30.51
C GLU A 58 -30.92 -12.28 28.99
N ASN A 59 -31.46 -11.33 28.26
CA ASN A 59 -31.39 -11.24 26.82
C ASN A 59 -30.40 -10.16 26.34
N ASP A 60 -29.82 -9.39 27.27
CA ASP A 60 -28.81 -8.39 27.01
C ASP A 60 -27.69 -8.39 28.08
N ASN A 61 -26.51 -7.99 27.69
CA ASN A 61 -25.40 -7.74 28.60
C ASN A 61 -24.63 -6.50 28.15
N LEU A 62 -25.06 -5.34 28.63
CA LEU A 62 -24.52 -4.06 28.25
C LEU A 62 -22.99 -3.99 28.42
N LYS A 63 -22.41 -4.65 29.43
CA LYS A 63 -20.95 -4.65 29.65
C LYS A 63 -20.22 -5.41 28.53
N LEU A 64 -20.77 -6.54 28.14
CA LEU A 64 -20.23 -7.36 27.08
C LEU A 64 -20.40 -6.66 25.72
N GLU A 65 -21.55 -6.06 25.48
CA GLU A 65 -21.85 -5.30 24.27
C GLU A 65 -20.90 -4.11 24.10
N LEU A 66 -20.70 -3.34 25.16
CA LEU A 66 -19.73 -2.25 25.16
C LEU A 66 -18.28 -2.76 24.94
N ALA A 67 -17.93 -3.88 25.54
CA ALA A 67 -16.58 -4.43 25.40
C ALA A 67 -16.26 -4.81 23.95
N TRP A 68 -17.16 -5.58 23.28
CA TRP A 68 -16.90 -6.00 21.90
C TRP A 68 -17.07 -4.88 20.87
N THR A 69 -17.66 -3.75 21.24
CA THR A 69 -17.73 -2.56 20.40
C THR A 69 -16.51 -1.65 20.60
N ILE A 70 -16.15 -1.36 21.85
CA ILE A 70 -15.10 -0.39 22.17
C ILE A 70 -13.71 -0.97 21.89
N VAL A 71 -13.45 -2.25 22.24
CA VAL A 71 -12.12 -2.84 22.08
C VAL A 71 -11.69 -2.91 20.61
N PRO A 72 -12.51 -3.44 19.67
CA PRO A 72 -12.15 -3.38 18.25
C PRO A 72 -12.07 -1.97 17.70
N PHE A 73 -12.92 -1.06 18.17
CA PHE A 73 -12.87 0.34 17.75
C PHE A 73 -11.55 1.01 18.13
N ILE A 74 -11.05 0.80 19.34
CA ILE A 74 -9.74 1.31 19.78
C ILE A 74 -8.62 0.73 18.91
N LEU A 75 -8.68 -0.57 18.58
CA LEU A 75 -7.71 -1.20 17.70
C LEU A 75 -7.72 -0.58 16.29
N ILE A 76 -8.89 -0.33 15.71
CA ILE A 76 -9.02 0.33 14.41
C ILE A 76 -8.42 1.73 14.45
N VAL A 77 -8.73 2.53 15.47
CA VAL A 77 -8.17 3.88 15.63
C VAL A 77 -6.64 3.83 15.74
N TYR A 78 -6.10 2.88 16.51
CA TYR A 78 -4.66 2.69 16.62
C TYR A 78 -4.01 2.31 15.28
N LEU A 79 -4.56 1.30 14.57
CA LEU A 79 -4.03 0.88 13.28
C LEU A 79 -4.11 1.99 12.23
N THR A 80 -5.20 2.76 12.22
CA THR A 80 -5.33 3.94 11.35
C THR A 80 -4.27 4.98 11.67
N TYR A 81 -4.05 5.26 12.94
CA TYR A 81 -3.08 6.25 13.39
C TYR A 81 -1.64 5.90 12.94
N ILE A 82 -1.20 4.66 13.11
CA ILE A 82 0.14 4.23 12.69
C ILE A 82 0.32 4.15 11.18
N SER A 83 -0.78 3.98 10.43
CA SER A 83 -0.75 3.89 8.96
C SER A 83 -0.82 5.25 8.28
N TRP A 84 -1.23 6.29 8.99
CA TRP A 84 -1.48 7.60 8.39
C TRP A 84 -0.20 8.22 7.81
N ALA A 85 0.87 8.27 8.59
CA ALA A 85 2.12 8.88 8.14
C ALA A 85 2.78 8.15 6.95
N PRO A 86 2.92 6.81 6.95
CA PRO A 86 3.35 6.06 5.78
C PRO A 86 2.50 6.30 4.53
N LEU A 87 1.19 6.34 4.69
CA LEU A 87 0.28 6.62 3.59
C LEU A 87 0.48 8.04 3.03
N ASP A 88 0.61 9.02 3.92
CA ASP A 88 0.85 10.42 3.55
C ASP A 88 2.17 10.58 2.77
N ASN A 89 3.22 9.88 3.17
CA ASN A 89 4.51 9.91 2.48
C ASN A 89 4.44 9.31 1.07
N VAL A 90 3.81 8.14 0.89
CA VAL A 90 3.70 7.47 -0.42
C VAL A 90 2.75 8.21 -1.38
N TRP A 91 1.72 8.85 -0.85
CA TRP A 91 0.72 9.62 -1.62
C TRP A 91 0.90 11.13 -1.51
N SER A 92 2.09 11.57 -1.08
CA SER A 92 2.39 12.98 -0.90
C SER A 92 2.26 13.77 -2.20
N SER A 93 1.86 15.02 -2.05
CA SER A 93 1.95 16.00 -3.13
C SER A 93 3.39 16.51 -3.27
N PRO A 94 3.84 16.95 -4.46
CA PRO A 94 5.14 17.60 -4.61
C PRO A 94 5.41 18.77 -3.65
N ASN A 95 4.34 19.38 -3.12
CA ASN A 95 4.44 20.50 -2.18
C ASN A 95 4.55 20.10 -0.70
N ASP A 96 4.45 18.81 -0.38
CA ASP A 96 4.43 18.33 1.01
C ASP A 96 5.83 18.25 1.66
N GLY A 97 6.88 18.48 0.86
CA GLY A 97 8.24 18.69 1.35
C GLY A 97 9.07 17.43 1.54
N TYR A 98 8.54 16.24 1.29
CA TYR A 98 9.31 14.98 1.38
C TYR A 98 10.37 14.86 0.29
N PHE A 99 10.06 15.27 -0.94
CA PHE A 99 10.91 15.05 -2.11
C PHE A 99 11.49 16.34 -2.72
N GLY A 100 11.48 17.43 -1.97
CA GLY A 100 12.00 18.71 -2.42
C GLY A 100 11.26 19.29 -3.62
N ASN A 101 12.02 19.87 -4.57
CA ASN A 101 11.52 20.40 -5.83
C ASN A 101 11.94 19.51 -7.01
N GLU A 102 11.48 19.83 -8.22
CA GLU A 102 12.05 19.24 -9.44
C GLU A 102 13.55 19.48 -9.50
N CYS A 103 14.30 18.46 -9.91
CA CYS A 103 15.77 18.52 -9.94
C CYS A 103 16.26 19.57 -10.93
N ASP A 104 17.13 20.47 -10.46
CA ASP A 104 17.86 21.42 -11.28
C ASP A 104 19.26 20.86 -11.59
N TYR A 105 19.43 20.32 -12.79
CA TYR A 105 20.67 19.65 -13.24
C TYR A 105 21.88 20.59 -13.33
N ASP A 106 21.66 21.89 -13.39
CA ASP A 106 22.70 22.91 -13.41
C ASP A 106 23.18 23.30 -11.99
N SER A 107 22.43 22.88 -10.96
CA SER A 107 22.78 23.19 -9.58
C SER A 107 23.98 22.39 -9.09
N VAL A 108 24.82 23.01 -8.25
CA VAL A 108 25.98 22.35 -7.63
C VAL A 108 25.54 21.21 -6.73
N GLU A 109 24.41 21.37 -6.03
CA GLU A 109 23.83 20.37 -5.13
C GLU A 109 23.46 19.10 -5.89
N TYR A 110 22.76 19.24 -7.04
CA TYR A 110 22.43 18.11 -7.88
C TYR A 110 23.66 17.37 -8.44
N GLN A 111 24.67 18.14 -8.89
CA GLN A 111 25.91 17.56 -9.45
C GLN A 111 26.71 16.74 -8.43
N THR A 112 26.55 17.01 -7.13
CA THR A 112 27.25 16.27 -6.08
C THR A 112 26.44 15.09 -5.54
N ASP A 113 25.15 15.27 -5.31
CA ASP A 113 24.31 14.32 -4.55
C ASP A 113 23.15 13.72 -5.38
N GLY A 114 22.87 14.28 -6.57
CA GLY A 114 21.73 13.87 -7.40
C GLY A 114 20.38 14.07 -6.67
N SER A 115 19.42 13.19 -6.91
CA SER A 115 18.15 13.21 -6.18
C SER A 115 18.30 12.76 -4.73
N ASN A 116 19.28 11.88 -4.45
CA ASN A 116 19.63 11.36 -3.13
C ASN A 116 18.41 10.88 -2.34
N LEU A 117 17.71 9.88 -2.90
CA LEU A 117 16.60 9.20 -2.23
C LEU A 117 17.12 8.41 -1.03
N TYR A 118 16.54 8.62 0.14
CA TYR A 118 16.88 7.90 1.35
C TYR A 118 15.66 7.67 2.24
N PHE A 119 15.75 6.68 3.12
CA PHE A 119 14.75 6.40 4.13
C PHE A 119 15.24 6.92 5.49
N ASP A 120 14.43 7.79 6.13
CA ASP A 120 14.66 8.27 7.49
C ASP A 120 13.76 7.51 8.48
N ASP A 121 14.33 6.61 9.24
CA ASP A 121 13.63 5.79 10.25
C ASP A 121 13.22 6.60 11.49
N THR A 122 13.71 7.82 11.64
CA THR A 122 13.41 8.71 12.77
C THR A 122 12.25 9.66 12.48
N ASP A 123 11.84 9.78 11.23
CA ASP A 123 10.72 10.65 10.85
C ASP A 123 9.37 9.99 11.14
N GLY A 124 8.62 10.60 12.05
CA GLY A 124 7.33 10.10 12.49
C GLY A 124 7.40 8.76 13.25
N LEU A 125 6.30 7.98 13.18
CA LEU A 125 6.17 6.72 13.91
C LEU A 125 6.77 5.52 13.17
N LYS A 126 6.89 5.59 11.86
CA LYS A 126 7.24 4.46 10.99
C LYS A 126 8.36 4.79 10.00
N GLY A 127 8.91 5.98 10.06
CA GLY A 127 9.86 6.51 9.10
C GLY A 127 9.17 7.09 7.87
N ALA A 128 9.96 7.76 7.02
CA ALA A 128 9.51 8.30 5.75
C ALA A 128 10.64 8.30 4.71
N TYR A 129 10.27 8.27 3.43
CA TYR A 129 11.20 8.49 2.34
C TYR A 129 11.36 9.97 2.07
N HIS A 130 12.59 10.37 1.82
CA HIS A 130 12.98 11.73 1.46
C HIS A 130 13.89 11.73 0.24
N ALA A 131 13.86 12.83 -0.51
CA ALA A 131 14.84 13.13 -1.54
C ALA A 131 15.11 14.63 -1.59
N ASN A 132 16.31 15.03 -2.04
CA ASN A 132 16.66 16.43 -2.21
C ASN A 132 15.84 17.08 -3.33
N CYS A 133 15.58 16.32 -4.39
CA CYS A 133 14.77 16.73 -5.53
C CYS A 133 14.15 15.49 -6.20
N TYR A 134 13.29 15.67 -7.19
CA TYR A 134 12.69 14.59 -7.95
C TYR A 134 12.74 14.83 -9.47
N HIS A 135 12.68 13.74 -10.22
CA HIS A 135 12.56 13.76 -11.67
C HIS A 135 11.12 13.61 -12.10
N ILE A 136 10.75 14.17 -13.25
CA ILE A 136 9.42 14.02 -13.84
C ILE A 136 9.52 13.04 -15.01
N ILE A 137 8.59 12.09 -15.05
CA ILE A 137 8.36 11.19 -16.19
C ILE A 137 6.88 11.17 -16.56
N GLU A 138 6.58 10.84 -17.80
CA GLU A 138 5.20 10.71 -18.27
C GLU A 138 4.89 9.27 -18.65
N ILE A 139 3.70 8.79 -18.26
CA ILE A 139 3.19 7.47 -18.57
C ILE A 139 1.85 7.61 -19.27
N THR A 140 1.76 7.17 -20.51
CA THR A 140 0.52 7.20 -21.28
C THR A 140 -0.02 5.79 -21.48
N ALA A 141 -1.29 5.61 -21.11
CA ALA A 141 -2.03 4.37 -21.27
C ALA A 141 -2.91 4.40 -22.50
N LYS A 142 -2.91 3.31 -23.24
CA LYS A 142 -3.80 3.06 -24.37
C LYS A 142 -4.01 1.55 -24.56
N GLN A 143 -5.19 1.13 -25.01
CA GLN A 143 -5.44 -0.26 -25.38
C GLN A 143 -4.57 -0.65 -26.58
N TRP A 144 -3.60 -1.49 -26.49
CA TRP A 144 -3.17 -2.42 -25.44
C TRP A 144 -1.67 -2.19 -25.18
N VAL A 145 -1.27 -0.96 -24.96
CA VAL A 145 0.14 -0.57 -24.81
C VAL A 145 0.31 0.53 -23.78
N TRP A 146 1.41 0.47 -23.06
CA TRP A 146 1.94 1.55 -22.25
C TRP A 146 3.03 2.29 -23.01
N SER A 147 3.07 3.59 -22.91
CA SER A 147 4.14 4.44 -23.44
C SER A 147 4.75 5.22 -22.30
N PHE A 148 6.07 5.22 -22.25
CA PHE A 148 6.86 5.93 -21.25
C PHE A 148 7.64 7.04 -21.95
N ASP A 149 7.64 8.23 -21.36
CA ASP A 149 8.41 9.37 -21.84
C ASP A 149 9.28 9.91 -20.71
N CYS A 150 10.58 9.89 -20.93
CA CYS A 150 11.60 10.42 -20.03
C CYS A 150 11.81 11.94 -20.20
N GLY A 151 11.10 12.59 -21.13
CA GLY A 151 11.25 14.02 -21.41
C GLY A 151 12.68 14.39 -21.80
N THR A 152 13.29 15.29 -21.05
CA THR A 152 14.65 15.78 -21.28
C THR A 152 15.71 15.09 -20.40
N LEU A 153 15.33 14.05 -19.67
CA LEU A 153 16.25 13.32 -18.80
C LEU A 153 17.35 12.63 -19.61
N GLU A 154 18.55 12.61 -19.08
CA GLU A 154 19.65 11.84 -19.66
C GLU A 154 19.36 10.33 -19.58
N ALA A 155 19.88 9.56 -20.55
CA ALA A 155 19.64 8.13 -20.64
C ALA A 155 20.13 7.33 -19.40
N GLU A 156 21.06 7.89 -18.65
CA GLU A 156 21.51 7.30 -17.38
C GLU A 156 20.47 7.41 -16.27
N LEU A 157 19.62 8.44 -16.30
CA LEU A 157 18.55 8.67 -15.32
C LEU A 157 17.26 7.97 -15.71
N CYS A 158 16.90 8.04 -16.99
CA CYS A 158 15.68 7.45 -17.50
C CYS A 158 15.88 7.03 -18.96
N GLU A 159 15.63 5.76 -19.24
CA GLU A 159 15.57 5.22 -20.60
C GLU A 159 14.24 4.52 -20.83
N SER A 160 13.59 4.85 -21.94
CA SER A 160 12.33 4.24 -22.34
C SER A 160 12.40 3.73 -23.76
N GLY A 161 11.68 2.65 -24.04
CA GLY A 161 11.67 2.07 -25.37
C GLY A 161 10.86 0.78 -25.47
N PHE A 162 11.19 -0.03 -26.47
CA PHE A 162 10.59 -1.33 -26.67
C PHE A 162 11.68 -2.40 -26.75
N THR A 163 11.50 -3.48 -26.01
CA THR A 163 12.30 -4.70 -26.12
C THR A 163 11.47 -5.80 -26.79
N GLU A 164 12.12 -6.68 -27.53
CA GLU A 164 11.45 -7.83 -28.10
C GLU A 164 11.46 -8.99 -27.09
N ALA A 165 10.28 -9.40 -26.66
CA ALA A 165 10.09 -10.56 -25.80
C ALA A 165 9.03 -11.48 -26.42
N ASP A 166 9.35 -12.75 -26.63
CA ASP A 166 8.46 -13.76 -27.24
C ASP A 166 7.83 -13.35 -28.57
N GLY A 167 8.60 -12.63 -29.41
CA GLY A 167 8.14 -12.13 -30.71
C GLY A 167 7.15 -10.96 -30.63
N ARG A 168 7.11 -10.27 -29.50
CA ARG A 168 6.29 -9.08 -29.27
C ARG A 168 7.14 -7.92 -28.80
N ALA A 169 6.84 -6.72 -29.27
CA ALA A 169 7.42 -5.50 -28.73
C ALA A 169 6.78 -5.21 -27.37
N VAL A 170 7.57 -5.28 -26.30
CA VAL A 170 7.14 -4.98 -24.93
C VAL A 170 7.75 -3.63 -24.55
N PRO A 171 6.93 -2.66 -24.10
CA PRO A 171 7.47 -1.39 -23.62
C PRO A 171 8.29 -1.61 -22.36
N HIS A 172 9.39 -0.88 -22.23
CA HIS A 172 10.21 -0.87 -21.03
C HIS A 172 10.53 0.55 -20.57
N LEU A 173 10.74 0.68 -19.27
CA LEU A 173 11.18 1.89 -18.60
C LEU A 173 12.32 1.50 -17.65
N SER A 174 13.48 2.10 -17.85
CA SER A 174 14.65 1.93 -16.96
C SER A 174 14.88 3.22 -16.21
N LEU A 175 14.94 3.15 -14.90
CA LEU A 175 15.16 4.28 -14.00
C LEU A 175 16.44 4.05 -13.19
N GLN A 176 17.18 5.10 -12.93
CA GLN A 176 18.38 5.01 -12.11
C GLN A 176 18.01 4.85 -10.63
N ALA A 177 18.60 3.86 -9.97
CA ALA A 177 18.42 3.66 -8.52
C ALA A 177 19.00 4.84 -7.71
N GLY A 178 18.49 5.05 -6.51
CA GLY A 178 18.86 6.16 -5.64
C GLY A 178 18.13 7.48 -5.96
N ASN A 179 17.13 7.44 -6.84
CA ASN A 179 16.39 8.63 -7.26
C ASN A 179 14.89 8.52 -7.03
N ALA A 180 14.25 9.66 -6.81
CA ALA A 180 12.80 9.80 -6.73
C ALA A 180 12.25 10.31 -8.08
N TYR A 181 11.20 9.66 -8.57
CA TYR A 181 10.51 10.05 -9.80
C TYR A 181 9.04 10.28 -9.51
N LEU A 182 8.51 11.40 -10.04
CA LEU A 182 7.09 11.68 -10.07
C LEU A 182 6.56 11.33 -11.46
N ALA A 183 5.77 10.27 -11.55
CA ALA A 183 5.15 9.87 -12.81
C ALA A 183 3.79 10.57 -12.97
N TYR A 184 3.65 11.34 -14.05
CA TYR A 184 2.37 11.86 -14.52
C TYR A 184 1.72 10.86 -15.46
N MET A 185 0.54 10.37 -15.10
CA MET A 185 -0.13 9.30 -15.84
C MET A 185 -1.41 9.81 -16.51
N THR A 186 -1.57 9.51 -17.79
CA THR A 186 -2.75 9.87 -18.58
C THR A 186 -3.24 8.69 -19.41
N SER A 187 -4.53 8.68 -19.75
CA SER A 187 -5.11 7.70 -20.68
C SER A 187 -5.65 8.36 -21.93
N GLU A 188 -5.38 7.76 -23.09
CA GLU A 188 -5.91 8.22 -24.38
C GLU A 188 -7.29 7.65 -24.73
N ASP A 189 -7.75 6.60 -24.04
CA ASP A 189 -8.99 5.89 -24.41
C ASP A 189 -9.90 5.55 -23.22
N VAL A 190 -9.61 4.50 -22.46
CA VAL A 190 -10.42 4.02 -21.33
C VAL A 190 -9.64 4.14 -20.01
N THR A 191 -10.28 3.83 -18.90
CA THR A 191 -9.60 3.73 -17.62
C THR A 191 -8.64 2.54 -17.60
N HIS A 192 -7.40 2.79 -17.21
CA HIS A 192 -6.38 1.80 -16.97
C HIS A 192 -5.95 1.85 -15.50
N ALA A 193 -5.28 0.81 -15.02
CA ALA A 193 -4.77 0.77 -13.66
C ALA A 193 -3.42 0.04 -13.66
N PRO A 194 -2.30 0.74 -13.84
CA PRO A 194 -0.99 0.13 -13.72
C PRO A 194 -0.78 -0.39 -12.30
N TRP A 195 -0.24 -1.58 -12.20
CA TRP A 195 0.13 -2.15 -10.94
C TRP A 195 1.66 -2.27 -10.86
N PHE A 196 2.28 -1.34 -10.17
CA PHE A 196 3.70 -1.37 -9.88
C PHE A 196 3.94 -2.37 -8.75
N VAL A 197 4.11 -3.64 -9.11
CA VAL A 197 4.13 -4.77 -8.15
C VAL A 197 5.21 -4.58 -7.09
N SER A 198 6.41 -4.20 -7.50
CA SER A 198 7.55 -4.01 -6.58
C SER A 198 7.38 -2.80 -5.66
N LEU A 199 6.60 -1.80 -6.08
CA LEU A 199 6.27 -0.64 -5.24
C LEU A 199 5.07 -0.91 -4.33
N GLY A 200 4.29 -1.97 -4.61
CA GLY A 200 3.03 -2.22 -3.92
C GLY A 200 1.95 -1.18 -4.20
N VAL A 201 2.11 -0.39 -5.25
CA VAL A 201 1.20 0.72 -5.62
C VAL A 201 0.40 0.37 -6.86
N LYS A 202 -0.87 0.69 -6.81
CA LYS A 202 -1.79 0.62 -7.94
C LYS A 202 -2.60 1.90 -7.99
N GLU A 203 -2.60 2.58 -9.14
CA GLU A 203 -3.29 3.85 -9.32
C GLU A 203 -4.15 3.80 -10.58
N ASP A 204 -5.30 4.46 -10.55
CA ASP A 204 -6.18 4.56 -11.71
C ASP A 204 -5.70 5.68 -12.65
N VAL A 205 -5.66 5.38 -13.95
CA VAL A 205 -5.31 6.31 -15.03
C VAL A 205 -6.55 6.57 -15.86
N LEU A 206 -7.10 7.77 -15.72
CA LEU A 206 -8.38 8.15 -16.27
C LEU A 206 -8.23 8.98 -17.56
N PRO A 207 -9.13 8.79 -18.57
CA PRO A 207 -9.16 9.66 -19.72
C PRO A 207 -9.48 11.12 -19.35
N GLY A 208 -8.68 12.05 -19.88
CA GLY A 208 -8.89 13.49 -19.67
C GLY A 208 -8.53 14.01 -18.27
N GLN A 209 -7.91 13.17 -17.43
CA GLN A 209 -7.35 13.55 -16.13
C GLN A 209 -5.91 13.07 -16.05
N THR A 210 -5.09 13.83 -15.33
CA THR A 210 -3.73 13.42 -15.00
C THR A 210 -3.71 12.93 -13.55
N THR A 211 -3.28 11.71 -13.34
CA THR A 211 -2.99 11.15 -12.02
C THR A 211 -1.49 11.07 -11.81
N THR A 212 -1.04 11.03 -10.57
CA THR A 212 0.37 11.01 -10.24
C THR A 212 0.70 9.86 -9.32
N VAL A 213 1.90 9.31 -9.47
CA VAL A 213 2.45 8.30 -8.56
C VAL A 213 3.94 8.54 -8.35
N TRP A 214 4.40 8.36 -7.11
CA TRP A 214 5.81 8.35 -6.80
C TRP A 214 6.42 7.00 -7.14
N ILE A 215 7.52 7.02 -7.86
CA ILE A 215 8.39 5.87 -8.11
C ILE A 215 9.70 6.14 -7.37
N LEU A 216 9.86 5.45 -6.23
CA LEU A 216 11.03 5.61 -5.37
C LEU A 216 11.99 4.47 -5.68
N ALA A 217 12.95 4.73 -6.55
CA ALA A 217 13.90 3.74 -7.04
C ALA A 217 15.06 3.56 -6.03
N GLU A 218 14.81 2.92 -4.89
CA GLU A 218 15.81 2.71 -3.84
C GLU A 218 16.89 1.72 -4.26
N ASP A 219 16.49 0.58 -4.81
CA ASP A 219 17.36 -0.52 -5.20
C ASP A 219 17.24 -0.87 -6.69
N VAL A 220 18.23 -1.60 -7.19
CA VAL A 220 18.20 -2.17 -8.55
C VAL A 220 17.32 -3.41 -8.58
N GLU A 221 16.21 -3.33 -9.27
CA GLU A 221 15.25 -4.44 -9.40
C GLU A 221 14.52 -4.38 -10.76
N ASP A 222 14.28 -5.55 -11.35
CA ASP A 222 13.42 -5.69 -12.53
C ASP A 222 11.99 -5.96 -12.09
N PHE A 223 11.02 -5.21 -12.61
CA PHE A 223 9.61 -5.44 -12.32
C PHE A 223 8.73 -5.35 -13.56
N LEU A 224 7.61 -6.07 -13.52
CA LEU A 224 6.59 -6.06 -14.57
C LEU A 224 5.41 -5.15 -14.12
N LEU A 225 4.86 -4.44 -15.08
CA LEU A 225 3.62 -3.67 -14.96
C LEU A 225 2.42 -4.50 -15.41
#